data_ff673e09aeacee8a053c55ba8447d6db
#
_entry.id   ff673e09aeacee8a053c55ba8447d6db
#
_cell.length_a   1.000
_cell.length_b   1.000
_cell.length_c   1.000
_cell.angle_alpha   90.00
_cell.angle_beta   90.00
_cell.angle_gamma   90.00
#
_symmetry.space_group_name_H-M   'P 1'
#
loop_
_entity.id
_entity.type
_entity.pdbx_description
1 polymer ?
#
loop_
_entity_poly.entity_id
_entity_poly.type
_entity_poly.pdbx_seq_one_letter_code
_entity_poly.pdbx_strand_id
1 'polypeptide(L)'
;MKNKRNIAILMGDPSGIGPELICKILNYNFLKKINIIIIGEKSIFDQHLTKQKNRKNIKFINNFDQIEFKNTNKIFFDITKRKVRYPIGKANIKSGISVLNSIDIAVDLYNKKKIDGINFAPFNKTSLDL
;
A
#
# COMPACT_ATOMS: atom_id res chain seq x y z
N MET A 1 -5.07 25.95 -10.89
CA MET A 1 -5.38 24.85 -9.97
C MET A 1 -4.10 24.10 -9.60
N LYS A 2 -3.83 24.01 -8.30
CA LYS A 2 -2.67 23.21 -7.87
C LYS A 2 -3.02 21.73 -7.96
N ASN A 3 -2.21 20.96 -8.69
CA ASN A 3 -2.35 19.52 -8.71
C ASN A 3 -1.98 18.96 -7.32
N LYS A 4 -2.76 17.99 -6.87
CA LYS A 4 -2.44 17.29 -5.63
C LYS A 4 -1.14 16.51 -5.80
N ARG A 5 -0.39 16.38 -4.72
CA ARG A 5 0.78 15.51 -4.69
C ARG A 5 0.35 14.05 -4.66
N ASN A 6 1.10 13.22 -5.38
CA ASN A 6 0.88 11.78 -5.45
C ASN A 6 1.90 11.10 -4.51
N ILE A 7 1.42 10.47 -3.45
CA ILE A 7 2.26 9.84 -2.44
C ILE A 7 1.99 8.34 -2.44
N ALA A 8 3.04 7.55 -2.57
CA ALA A 8 2.96 6.11 -2.38
C ALA A 8 3.14 5.80 -0.89
N ILE A 9 2.31 4.91 -0.38
CA ILE A 9 2.42 4.40 0.99
C ILE A 9 2.59 2.89 0.89
N LEU A 10 3.75 2.39 1.29
CA LEU A 10 4.00 0.97 1.33
C LEU A 10 3.38 0.37 2.58
N MET A 11 2.62 -0.71 2.38
CA MET A 11 1.89 -1.37 3.46
C MET A 11 2.81 -1.94 4.54
N GLY A 12 4.07 -2.16 4.20
CA GLY A 12 5.05 -2.72 5.11
C GLY A 12 4.94 -4.23 5.21
N ASP A 13 5.34 -4.79 6.35
CA ASP A 13 5.31 -6.23 6.57
C ASP A 13 3.86 -6.72 6.65
N PRO A 14 3.42 -7.62 5.75
CA PRO A 14 2.06 -8.15 5.80
C PRO A 14 1.76 -8.95 7.08
N SER A 15 2.80 -9.40 7.78
CA SER A 15 2.67 -10.07 9.09
C SER A 15 2.66 -9.09 10.26
N GLY A 16 2.88 -7.80 10.02
CA GLY A 16 3.03 -6.77 11.05
C GLY A 16 1.80 -5.88 11.21
N ILE A 17 2.02 -4.71 11.80
CA ILE A 17 0.97 -3.75 12.12
C ILE A 17 0.70 -2.74 11.00
N GLY A 18 1.53 -2.71 9.96
CA GLY A 18 1.42 -1.75 8.87
C GLY A 18 0.05 -1.75 8.20
N PRO A 19 -0.47 -2.91 7.78
CA PRO A 19 -1.79 -2.98 7.14
C PRO A 19 -2.92 -2.37 7.98
N GLU A 20 -2.93 -2.66 9.28
CA GLU A 20 -3.93 -2.10 10.19
C GLU A 20 -3.80 -0.59 10.33
N LEU A 21 -2.56 -0.09 10.48
CA LEU A 21 -2.31 1.35 10.59
C LEU A 21 -2.79 2.10 9.36
N ILE A 22 -2.51 1.57 8.16
CA ILE A 22 -2.95 2.21 6.92
C ILE A 22 -4.48 2.27 6.86
N CYS A 23 -5.17 1.19 7.21
CA CYS A 23 -6.64 1.20 7.23
C CYS A 23 -7.19 2.27 8.17
N LYS A 24 -6.53 2.50 9.31
CA LYS A 24 -6.95 3.53 10.27
C LYS A 24 -6.73 4.94 9.72
N ILE A 25 -5.59 5.22 9.09
CA ILE A 25 -5.31 6.57 8.60
C ILE A 25 -6.17 6.97 7.40
N LEU A 26 -6.76 6.02 6.68
CA LEU A 26 -7.64 6.31 5.57
C LEU A 26 -8.88 7.11 5.97
N ASN A 27 -9.19 7.16 7.26
CA ASN A 27 -10.30 7.93 7.80
C ASN A 27 -9.98 9.41 8.05
N TYR A 28 -8.72 9.81 7.97
CA TYR A 28 -8.33 11.17 8.31
C TYR A 28 -8.58 12.16 7.18
N ASN A 29 -9.17 13.30 7.53
CA ASN A 29 -9.57 14.32 6.56
C ASN A 29 -8.40 14.95 5.80
N PHE A 30 -7.19 15.01 6.40
CA PHE A 30 -6.04 15.59 5.71
C PHE A 30 -5.67 14.84 4.43
N LEU A 31 -6.02 13.57 4.33
CA LEU A 31 -5.76 12.77 3.13
C LEU A 31 -6.53 13.27 1.90
N LYS A 32 -7.56 14.07 2.09
CA LYS A 32 -8.28 14.69 0.96
C LYS A 32 -7.42 15.67 0.17
N LYS A 33 -6.31 16.13 0.76
CA LYS A 33 -5.40 17.11 0.14
C LYS A 33 -4.34 16.47 -0.76
N ILE A 34 -4.21 15.16 -0.74
CA ILE A 34 -3.21 14.41 -1.51
C ILE A 34 -3.86 13.25 -2.25
N ASN A 35 -3.17 12.76 -3.25
CA ASN A 35 -3.48 11.49 -3.89
C ASN A 35 -2.59 10.41 -3.30
N ILE A 36 -3.17 9.26 -2.99
CA ILE A 36 -2.48 8.17 -2.31
C ILE A 36 -2.50 6.92 -3.18
N ILE A 37 -1.34 6.27 -3.31
CA ILE A 37 -1.23 4.93 -3.87
C ILE A 37 -0.70 4.03 -2.75
N ILE A 38 -1.54 3.14 -2.24
CA ILE A 38 -1.13 2.13 -1.28
C ILE A 38 -0.58 0.94 -2.06
N ILE A 39 0.62 0.50 -1.72
CA ILE A 39 1.27 -0.63 -2.40
C ILE A 39 1.40 -1.78 -1.41
N GLY A 40 0.84 -2.91 -1.78
CA GLY A 40 0.87 -4.08 -0.92
C GLY A 40 0.01 -5.22 -1.46
N GLU A 41 -0.33 -6.15 -0.59
CA GLU A 41 -1.14 -7.31 -0.94
C GLU A 41 -2.61 -7.06 -0.57
N LYS A 42 -3.46 -7.05 -1.57
CA LYS A 42 -4.89 -6.78 -1.41
C LYS A 42 -5.56 -7.73 -0.41
N SER A 43 -5.20 -9.02 -0.45
CA SER A 43 -5.79 -10.01 0.44
C SER A 43 -5.54 -9.68 1.92
N ILE A 44 -4.36 -9.15 2.24
CA ILE A 44 -4.00 -8.73 3.60
C ILE A 44 -4.71 -7.44 3.96
N PHE A 45 -4.72 -6.48 3.05
CA PHE A 45 -5.40 -5.21 3.25
C PHE A 45 -6.90 -5.42 3.50
N ASP A 46 -7.55 -6.28 2.71
CA ASP A 46 -8.98 -6.58 2.85
C ASP A 46 -9.33 -7.14 4.25
N GLN A 47 -8.46 -7.95 4.83
CA GLN A 47 -8.67 -8.50 6.18
C GLN A 47 -8.79 -7.40 7.24
N HIS A 48 -8.01 -6.34 7.10
CA HIS A 48 -8.03 -5.21 8.03
C HIS A 48 -9.12 -4.21 7.68
N LEU A 49 -9.42 -4.06 6.40
CA LEU A 49 -10.41 -3.10 5.91
C LEU A 49 -11.84 -3.49 6.29
N THR A 50 -12.15 -4.78 6.39
CA THR A 50 -13.49 -5.26 6.78
C THR A 50 -13.90 -4.80 8.17
N LYS A 51 -12.93 -4.51 9.04
CA LYS A 51 -13.16 -3.98 10.38
C LYS A 51 -13.36 -2.47 10.39
N GLN A 52 -13.16 -1.80 9.26
CA GLN A 52 -13.24 -0.35 9.11
C GLN A 52 -14.35 -0.01 8.10
N LYS A 53 -15.10 1.04 8.36
CA LYS A 53 -16.26 1.42 7.53
C LYS A 53 -15.92 2.07 6.18
N ASN A 54 -14.64 2.19 5.82
CA ASN A 54 -14.19 3.05 4.71
C ASN A 54 -13.65 2.33 3.48
N ARG A 55 -14.30 1.26 3.07
CA ARG A 55 -13.99 0.60 1.79
C ARG A 55 -14.40 1.45 0.58
N LYS A 56 -15.24 2.44 0.81
CA LYS A 56 -15.76 3.31 -0.26
C LYS A 56 -14.63 4.21 -0.78
N ASN A 57 -14.58 4.34 -2.11
CA ASN A 57 -13.69 5.25 -2.83
C ASN A 57 -12.23 4.79 -2.98
N ILE A 58 -11.91 3.54 -2.67
CA ILE A 58 -10.60 2.99 -2.98
C ILE A 58 -10.69 2.25 -4.31
N LYS A 59 -9.84 2.64 -5.27
CA LYS A 59 -9.71 1.96 -6.55
C LYS A 59 -8.60 0.92 -6.46
N PHE A 60 -8.93 -0.35 -6.70
CA PHE A 60 -7.94 -1.44 -6.69
C PHE A 60 -7.43 -1.65 -8.12
N ILE A 61 -6.10 -1.68 -8.25
CA ILE A 61 -5.43 -1.87 -9.56
C ILE A 61 -4.29 -2.88 -9.39
N ASN A 62 -3.77 -3.39 -10.52
CA ASN A 62 -2.64 -4.30 -10.54
C ASN A 62 -1.62 -4.01 -11.64
N ASN A 63 -1.77 -2.93 -12.36
CA ASN A 63 -0.77 -2.48 -13.34
C ASN A 63 -0.70 -0.94 -13.40
N PHE A 64 0.41 -0.43 -13.94
CA PHE A 64 0.68 1.01 -13.96
C PHE A 64 -0.28 1.80 -14.85
N ASP A 65 -0.81 1.20 -15.90
CA ASP A 65 -1.71 1.87 -16.83
C ASP A 65 -3.05 2.22 -16.21
N GLN A 66 -3.39 1.59 -15.08
CA GLN A 66 -4.64 1.83 -14.37
C GLN A 66 -4.56 3.00 -13.39
N ILE A 67 -3.39 3.62 -13.22
CA ILE A 67 -3.21 4.74 -12.28
C ILE A 67 -3.86 5.99 -12.83
N GLU A 68 -5.00 6.36 -12.24
CA GLU A 68 -5.75 7.56 -12.60
C GLU A 68 -6.53 8.06 -11.38
N PHE A 69 -6.32 9.32 -11.01
CA PHE A 69 -6.98 9.96 -9.87
C PHE A 69 -8.14 10.86 -10.34
N LYS A 70 -9.10 10.29 -11.05
CA LYS A 70 -10.21 11.05 -11.60
C LYS A 70 -11.41 11.15 -10.65
N ASN A 71 -11.83 10.01 -10.11
CA ASN A 71 -13.00 9.90 -9.24
C ASN A 71 -12.66 9.55 -7.81
N THR A 72 -11.40 9.33 -7.52
CA THR A 72 -10.90 9.00 -6.20
C THR A 72 -9.48 9.53 -6.03
N ASN A 73 -9.12 9.83 -4.79
CA ASN A 73 -7.74 10.15 -4.43
C ASN A 73 -7.03 8.98 -3.74
N LYS A 74 -7.63 7.78 -3.76
CA LYS A 74 -7.11 6.60 -3.08
C LYS A 74 -7.06 5.43 -4.04
N ILE A 75 -5.84 4.97 -4.35
CA ILE A 75 -5.60 3.80 -5.18
C ILE A 75 -4.86 2.77 -4.35
N PHE A 76 -5.26 1.52 -4.48
CA PHE A 76 -4.51 0.38 -3.92
C PHE A 76 -3.90 -0.41 -5.08
N PHE A 77 -2.57 -0.48 -5.10
CA PHE A 77 -1.82 -1.27 -6.07
C PHE A 77 -1.54 -2.65 -5.48
N ASP A 78 -2.21 -3.65 -6.00
CA ASP A 78 -2.08 -5.03 -5.55
C ASP A 78 -0.88 -5.69 -6.23
N ILE A 79 0.08 -6.11 -5.41
CA ILE A 79 1.30 -6.77 -5.88
C ILE A 79 1.16 -8.30 -5.89
N THR A 80 0.07 -8.84 -5.35
CA THR A 80 -0.16 -10.28 -5.30
C THR A 80 -0.99 -10.78 -6.46
N LYS A 81 -0.58 -11.92 -6.97
CA LYS A 81 -1.35 -12.63 -8.02
C LYS A 81 -2.23 -13.73 -7.46
N ARG A 82 -2.10 -14.06 -6.17
CA ARG A 82 -2.86 -15.12 -5.49
C ARG A 82 -2.93 -14.84 -3.99
N LYS A 83 -3.91 -15.44 -3.31
CA LYS A 83 -4.05 -15.32 -1.86
C LYS A 83 -2.83 -15.91 -1.15
N VAL A 84 -2.28 -15.18 -0.21
CA VAL A 84 -1.17 -15.60 0.63
C VAL A 84 -1.57 -15.41 2.09
N ARG A 85 -1.16 -16.33 2.95
CA ARG A 85 -1.32 -16.21 4.40
C ARG A 85 0.04 -16.05 5.03
N TYR A 86 0.12 -15.16 6.01
CA TYR A 86 1.35 -14.87 6.76
C TYR A 86 1.14 -15.13 8.23
N PRO A 87 2.17 -15.66 8.94
CA PRO A 87 2.11 -15.74 10.39
C PRO A 87 2.12 -14.32 10.99
N ILE A 88 1.22 -14.06 11.93
CA ILE A 88 1.11 -12.74 12.57
C ILE A 88 2.28 -12.54 13.53
N GLY A 89 2.95 -11.39 13.40
CA GLY A 89 4.00 -10.98 14.33
C GLY A 89 5.31 -11.74 14.23
N LYS A 90 5.49 -12.59 13.21
CA LYS A 90 6.70 -13.38 13.02
C LYS A 90 7.44 -12.97 11.75
N ALA A 91 8.78 -12.89 11.85
CA ALA A 91 9.63 -12.72 10.68
C ALA A 91 9.55 -13.95 9.79
N ASN A 92 9.47 -13.74 8.47
CA ASN A 92 9.48 -14.82 7.49
C ASN A 92 9.91 -14.30 6.12
N ILE A 93 10.43 -15.23 5.29
CA ILE A 93 10.96 -14.91 3.96
C ILE A 93 9.87 -14.31 3.05
N LYS A 94 8.67 -14.86 3.07
CA LYS A 94 7.57 -14.40 2.21
C LYS A 94 7.20 -12.94 2.49
N SER A 95 7.15 -12.56 3.76
CA SER A 95 6.93 -11.17 4.14
C SER A 95 8.05 -10.26 3.66
N GLY A 96 9.29 -10.69 3.78
CA GLY A 96 10.44 -9.94 3.28
C GLY A 96 10.39 -9.74 1.78
N ILE A 97 10.04 -10.78 1.02
CA ILE A 97 9.87 -10.70 -0.43
C ILE A 97 8.74 -9.72 -0.79
N SER A 98 7.63 -9.77 -0.06
CA SER A 98 6.51 -8.85 -0.28
C SER A 98 6.94 -7.39 -0.10
N VAL A 99 7.69 -7.11 0.96
CA VAL A 99 8.21 -5.75 1.21
C VAL A 99 9.14 -5.31 0.08
N LEU A 100 10.08 -6.17 -0.34
CA LEU A 100 11.01 -5.85 -1.42
C LEU A 100 10.27 -5.59 -2.74
N ASN A 101 9.27 -6.39 -3.07
CA ASN A 101 8.46 -6.19 -4.27
C ASN A 101 7.72 -4.84 -4.22
N SER A 102 7.21 -4.48 -3.06
CA SER A 102 6.56 -3.18 -2.88
C SER A 102 7.52 -2.02 -3.08
N ILE A 103 8.74 -2.14 -2.57
CA ILE A 103 9.79 -1.14 -2.75
C ILE A 103 10.14 -0.99 -4.24
N ASP A 104 10.32 -2.09 -4.95
CA ASP A 104 10.64 -2.06 -6.38
C ASP A 104 9.56 -1.34 -7.18
N ILE A 105 8.29 -1.62 -6.90
CA ILE A 105 7.16 -0.95 -7.55
C ILE A 105 7.16 0.54 -7.24
N ALA A 106 7.38 0.92 -5.99
CA ALA A 106 7.41 2.33 -5.58
C ALA A 106 8.54 3.09 -6.29
N VAL A 107 9.73 2.49 -6.39
CA VAL A 107 10.87 3.08 -7.08
C VAL A 107 10.56 3.25 -8.57
N ASP A 108 9.97 2.25 -9.21
CA ASP A 108 9.55 2.35 -10.62
C ASP A 108 8.55 3.47 -10.83
N LEU A 109 7.56 3.60 -9.94
CA LEU A 109 6.57 4.68 -10.02
C LEU A 109 7.21 6.05 -9.87
N TYR A 110 8.18 6.18 -8.96
CA TYR A 110 8.92 7.42 -8.77
C TYR A 110 9.72 7.77 -10.01
N ASN A 111 10.45 6.81 -10.58
CA ASN A 111 11.26 7.02 -11.78
C ASN A 111 10.41 7.37 -13.01
N LYS A 112 9.19 6.86 -13.09
CA LYS A 112 8.23 7.19 -14.15
C LYS A 112 7.46 8.47 -13.88
N LYS A 113 7.80 9.19 -12.82
CA LYS A 113 7.16 10.46 -12.40
C LYS A 113 5.66 10.31 -12.11
N LYS A 114 5.24 9.12 -11.68
CA LYS A 114 3.85 8.86 -11.28
C LYS A 114 3.57 9.27 -9.84
N ILE A 115 4.61 9.33 -9.01
CA ILE A 115 4.51 9.73 -7.59
C ILE A 115 5.60 10.75 -7.26
N ASP A 116 5.32 11.56 -6.25
CA ASP A 116 6.20 12.62 -5.76
C ASP A 116 6.99 12.21 -4.52
N GLY A 117 6.52 11.22 -3.80
CA GLY A 117 7.17 10.75 -2.58
C GLY A 117 6.73 9.36 -2.18
N ILE A 118 7.50 8.75 -1.28
CA ILE A 118 7.28 7.38 -0.79
C ILE A 118 7.33 7.40 0.72
N ASN A 119 6.29 6.85 1.36
CA ASN A 119 6.25 6.61 2.80
C ASN A 119 6.14 5.12 3.07
N PHE A 120 6.78 4.68 4.15
CA PHE A 120 6.78 3.29 4.58
C PHE A 120 5.96 3.12 5.85
N ALA A 121 5.06 2.14 5.86
CA ALA A 121 4.57 1.59 7.11
C ALA A 121 5.65 0.67 7.71
N PRO A 122 5.58 0.36 9.02
CA PRO A 122 6.60 -0.47 9.67
C PRO A 122 6.79 -1.83 8.99
N PHE A 123 8.04 -2.27 8.86
CA PHE A 123 8.39 -3.59 8.34
C PHE A 123 9.46 -4.24 9.21
N ASN A 124 9.55 -5.56 9.12
CA ASN A 124 10.48 -6.35 9.93
C ASN A 124 11.79 -6.56 9.16
N LYS A 125 12.87 -5.94 9.64
CA LYS A 125 14.19 -6.06 9.01
C LYS A 125 14.68 -7.50 8.99
N THR A 126 14.35 -8.29 10.02
CA THR A 126 14.75 -9.69 10.07
C THR A 126 14.16 -10.48 8.90
N SER A 127 12.93 -10.18 8.51
CA SER A 127 12.32 -10.82 7.32
C SER A 127 13.06 -10.50 6.02
N LEU A 128 13.67 -9.32 5.92
CA LEU A 128 14.47 -8.94 4.76
C LEU A 128 15.81 -9.67 4.71
N ASP A 129 16.34 -10.06 5.87
CA ASP A 129 17.64 -10.73 5.99
C ASP A 129 17.55 -12.26 5.91
N LEU A 130 16.36 -12.81 5.82
CA LEU A 130 16.16 -14.26 5.75
C LEU A 130 16.45 -14.85 4.30
#